data_9ddb3690f61eb2b5cf036965b97d21fa
#
_entry.id   9ddb3690f61eb2b5cf036965b97d21fa
#
_cell.length_a   1.000
_cell.length_b   1.000
_cell.length_c   1.000
_cell.angle_alpha   90.00
_cell.angle_beta   90.00
_cell.angle_gamma   90.00
#
_symmetry.space_group_name_H-M   'P 1'
#
loop_
_entity.id
_entity.type
_entity.pdbx_description
1 polymer ?
#
loop_
_entity_poly.entity_id
_entity_poly.type
_entity_poly.pdbx_seq_one_letter_code
_entity_poly.pdbx_strand_id
1 'polypeptide(L)'
;MGNFSFVDTTAGQYAINMNWSQSMSQFFNAGSQDWDGDPVSVAGVRVVPWGPDNNMPNAIRDLLEKNNLGPGILDRKVGLLYGQGPMLYRVKIENNERIQEWMEDAEIQEWLDSWDYKGYIRDNLVEYTHMNGHFTKYYMGKGVRIGRPWVQRLESLHSEESRLVWPENDSRRLEDVTEYLTGDFDSFKSRTFRKYPAFDKWNPTRYETAIKYHCMRSFGRSMYAISCFYGSVPWLENANNLPEIIKHLNENMIAAAYVVHSPQEYWNQKHELIMAMHEDWDETKIQKEMERLKDELTETIANVMAGKKNAGKFFSCVDFVDADGNAQSWKIEPIEMNIDKYIEAQAKISRIADSSTTSGFGLSPALANIIIDGKSDSGSQMLYALKIFYGADTQIPEDIVLEAINDAIRINFPHKKGIFLGIYRKVINKEENVSTPDRAAKQV
;
A
#
# COMPACT_ATOMS: atom_id res chain seq x y z
N MET A 1 9.73 0.09 -25.41
CA MET A 1 10.76 -0.78 -26.03
C MET A 1 11.56 -1.34 -24.87
N GLY A 2 11.41 -2.61 -24.53
CA GLY A 2 12.16 -3.24 -23.44
C GLY A 2 13.62 -3.41 -23.85
N ASN A 3 14.53 -3.00 -23.00
CA ASN A 3 15.94 -3.26 -23.18
C ASN A 3 16.22 -4.73 -22.91
N PHE A 4 16.47 -5.49 -23.95
CA PHE A 4 17.00 -6.85 -23.82
C PHE A 4 18.52 -6.79 -23.70
N SER A 5 19.09 -7.41 -22.70
CA SER A 5 20.52 -7.69 -22.68
C SER A 5 20.74 -9.13 -23.11
N PHE A 6 21.57 -9.31 -24.11
CA PHE A 6 22.00 -10.63 -24.58
C PHE A 6 23.26 -11.04 -23.82
N VAL A 7 23.26 -12.23 -23.28
CA VAL A 7 24.44 -12.82 -22.65
C VAL A 7 24.90 -13.98 -23.51
N ASP A 8 26.06 -13.81 -24.15
CA ASP A 8 26.72 -14.88 -24.89
C ASP A 8 27.44 -15.82 -23.92
N THR A 9 27.09 -17.08 -23.95
CA THR A 9 27.82 -18.12 -23.26
C THR A 9 28.31 -19.16 -24.26
N THR A 10 29.31 -19.96 -23.90
CA THR A 10 29.78 -21.07 -24.70
C THR A 10 28.72 -22.12 -25.04
N ALA A 11 27.54 -22.02 -24.42
CA ALA A 11 26.41 -22.94 -24.61
C ALA A 11 25.21 -22.30 -25.38
N GLY A 12 25.31 -21.03 -25.79
CA GLY A 12 24.24 -20.33 -26.52
C GLY A 12 23.99 -18.89 -26.07
N GLN A 13 23.20 -18.18 -26.86
CA GLN A 13 22.73 -16.83 -26.54
C GLN A 13 21.48 -16.87 -25.66
N TYR A 14 21.52 -16.15 -24.55
CA TYR A 14 20.36 -15.98 -23.68
C TYR A 14 19.90 -14.52 -23.69
N ALA A 15 18.64 -14.29 -24.06
CA ALA A 15 18.02 -12.97 -23.90
C ALA A 15 17.41 -12.88 -22.49
N ILE A 16 18.02 -12.12 -21.61
CA ILE A 16 17.50 -11.86 -20.28
C ILE A 16 16.88 -10.46 -20.29
N ASN A 17 15.56 -10.39 -20.17
CA ASN A 17 14.89 -9.13 -19.94
C ASN A 17 14.85 -8.87 -18.43
N MET A 18 15.80 -8.10 -17.93
CA MET A 18 15.78 -7.63 -16.55
C MET A 18 15.32 -6.17 -16.51
N ASN A 19 14.02 -5.95 -16.72
CA ASN A 19 13.41 -4.73 -16.25
C ASN A 19 13.12 -4.87 -14.76
N TRP A 20 14.14 -4.67 -13.95
CA TRP A 20 13.94 -4.37 -12.55
C TRP A 20 13.45 -2.93 -12.49
N SER A 21 12.15 -2.72 -12.39
CA SER A 21 11.67 -1.52 -11.73
C SER A 21 12.33 -1.54 -10.35
N GLN A 22 12.97 -0.46 -9.96
CA GLN A 22 13.46 -0.32 -8.59
C GLN A 22 12.26 -0.62 -7.69
N SER A 23 12.32 -1.75 -7.01
CA SER A 23 11.19 -2.20 -6.23
C SER A 23 11.03 -1.24 -5.05
N MET A 24 9.80 -0.94 -4.67
CA MET A 24 9.52 -0.20 -3.45
C MET A 24 10.19 -0.84 -2.23
N SER A 25 10.52 -2.14 -2.29
CA SER A 25 11.30 -2.83 -1.26
C SER A 25 12.67 -2.21 -1.03
N GLN A 26 13.31 -1.62 -2.05
CA GLN A 26 14.53 -0.84 -1.84
C GLN A 26 14.26 0.44 -1.03
N PHE A 27 13.13 1.08 -1.24
CA PHE A 27 12.72 2.23 -0.46
C PHE A 27 12.52 1.86 1.02
N PHE A 28 11.83 0.75 1.30
CA PHE A 28 11.58 0.28 2.66
C PHE A 28 12.77 -0.46 3.29
N ASN A 29 13.61 -1.09 2.49
CA ASN A 29 14.83 -1.80 2.90
C ASN A 29 16.10 -0.94 2.83
N ALA A 30 16.03 0.28 2.33
CA ALA A 30 17.13 1.23 2.40
C ALA A 30 17.41 1.54 3.88
N GLY A 31 18.02 0.57 4.48
CA GLY A 31 18.33 0.28 5.83
C GLY A 31 18.07 1.37 6.80
N SER A 32 17.59 1.08 7.97
CA SER A 32 17.76 1.89 9.20
C SER A 32 17.96 3.41 9.02
N GLN A 33 17.77 3.95 7.82
CA GLN A 33 17.80 5.39 7.62
C GLN A 33 16.61 5.95 8.35
N ASP A 34 16.99 6.45 9.34
CA ASP A 34 16.40 7.11 10.45
C ASP A 34 15.13 7.83 10.07
N TRP A 35 14.03 7.26 10.47
CA TRP A 35 12.77 7.99 10.59
C TRP A 35 12.92 9.24 11.44
N ASP A 36 13.93 9.25 12.32
CA ASP A 36 14.33 10.34 13.19
C ASP A 36 15.78 10.78 12.85
N GLY A 37 16.20 10.63 11.61
CA GLY A 37 17.55 10.95 11.13
C GLY A 37 17.84 12.45 11.10
N ASP A 38 18.95 12.79 10.49
CA ASP A 38 19.35 14.20 10.36
C ASP A 38 18.30 15.01 9.58
N PRO A 39 18.06 16.26 9.98
CA PRO A 39 17.02 17.08 9.38
C PRO A 39 17.27 17.33 7.89
N VAL A 40 16.19 17.28 7.11
CA VAL A 40 16.22 17.60 5.67
C VAL A 40 15.75 19.06 5.48
N SER A 41 16.41 19.78 4.59
CA SER A 41 15.99 21.15 4.26
C SER A 41 14.96 21.17 3.14
N VAL A 42 13.76 21.66 3.43
CA VAL A 42 12.67 21.83 2.46
C VAL A 42 12.24 23.29 2.47
N ALA A 43 12.30 23.96 1.33
CA ALA A 43 11.99 25.39 1.19
C ALA A 43 12.70 26.29 2.23
N GLY A 44 13.93 25.94 2.62
CA GLY A 44 14.72 26.66 3.61
C GLY A 44 14.36 26.38 5.08
N VAL A 45 13.46 25.44 5.33
CA VAL A 45 13.06 25.00 6.67
C VAL A 45 13.66 23.61 6.94
N ARG A 46 14.26 23.40 8.09
CA ARG A 46 14.74 22.10 8.54
C ARG A 46 13.54 21.28 9.04
N VAL A 47 13.24 20.18 8.38
CA VAL A 47 12.13 19.29 8.75
C VAL A 47 12.64 17.93 9.21
N VAL A 48 11.87 17.25 10.04
CA VAL A 48 12.11 15.87 10.41
C VAL A 48 11.80 14.99 9.20
N PRO A 49 12.73 14.15 8.72
CA PRO A 49 12.46 13.30 7.59
C PRO A 49 11.43 12.22 7.95
N TRP A 50 10.44 12.01 7.07
CA TRP A 50 9.47 10.93 7.20
C TRP A 50 9.81 9.79 6.23
N GLY A 51 10.61 8.87 6.71
CA GLY A 51 11.20 7.83 5.87
C GLY A 51 12.44 8.30 5.09
N PRO A 52 13.05 7.41 4.28
CA PRO A 52 14.34 7.66 3.63
C PRO A 52 14.38 8.95 2.79
N ASP A 53 13.40 9.17 1.95
CA ASP A 53 13.33 10.34 1.05
C ASP A 53 12.35 11.41 1.54
N ASN A 54 12.02 11.40 2.83
CA ASN A 54 10.98 12.25 3.41
C ASN A 54 9.62 12.11 2.70
N ASN A 55 9.34 10.94 2.14
CA ASN A 55 8.18 10.69 1.28
C ASN A 55 7.37 9.45 1.68
N MET A 56 7.48 9.00 2.94
CA MET A 56 6.80 7.78 3.42
C MET A 56 5.28 7.76 3.19
N PRO A 57 4.52 8.85 3.46
CA PRO A 57 3.09 8.84 3.22
C PRO A 57 2.72 8.58 1.75
N ASN A 58 3.42 9.23 0.81
CA ASN A 58 3.19 9.01 -0.63
C ASN A 58 3.60 7.59 -1.05
N ALA A 59 4.71 7.09 -0.50
CA ALA A 59 5.15 5.71 -0.77
C ALA A 59 4.12 4.67 -0.31
N ILE A 60 3.51 4.87 0.85
CA ILE A 60 2.43 4.00 1.35
C ILE A 60 1.18 4.13 0.46
N ARG A 61 0.79 5.34 0.05
CA ARG A 61 -0.30 5.56 -0.91
C ARG A 61 -0.07 4.76 -2.19
N ASP A 62 1.09 4.96 -2.84
CA ASP A 62 1.42 4.32 -4.12
C ASP A 62 1.48 2.79 -4.02
N LEU A 63 1.90 2.26 -2.87
CA LEU A 63 1.89 0.83 -2.58
C LEU A 63 0.47 0.29 -2.47
N LEU A 64 -0.40 0.99 -1.73
CA LEU A 64 -1.77 0.56 -1.47
C LEU A 64 -2.67 0.71 -2.71
N GLU A 65 -2.49 1.75 -3.52
CA GLU A 65 -3.25 1.94 -4.76
C GLU A 65 -3.10 0.77 -5.76
N LYS A 66 -1.97 0.08 -5.71
CA LYS A 66 -1.71 -1.11 -6.54
C LYS A 66 -2.20 -2.40 -5.91
N ASN A 67 -2.56 -2.38 -4.62
CA ASN A 67 -2.94 -3.58 -3.88
C ASN A 67 -4.44 -3.83 -3.95
N ASN A 68 -4.84 -5.06 -4.27
CA ASN A 68 -6.25 -5.40 -4.42
C ASN A 68 -7.00 -5.59 -3.09
N LEU A 69 -6.30 -5.92 -1.99
CA LEU A 69 -6.91 -6.20 -0.69
C LEU A 69 -6.74 -5.05 0.30
N GLY A 70 -5.57 -4.39 0.29
CA GLY A 70 -5.19 -3.39 1.27
C GLY A 70 -6.22 -2.29 1.48
N PRO A 71 -6.64 -1.57 0.42
CA PRO A 71 -7.61 -0.49 0.53
C PRO A 71 -8.94 -0.96 1.15
N GLY A 72 -9.48 -2.09 0.68
CA GLY A 72 -10.74 -2.63 1.17
C GLY A 72 -10.69 -3.04 2.65
N ILE A 73 -9.57 -3.57 3.13
CA ILE A 73 -9.38 -3.92 4.55
C ILE A 73 -9.30 -2.65 5.41
N LEU A 74 -8.54 -1.65 4.96
CA LEU A 74 -8.39 -0.38 5.67
C LEU A 74 -9.69 0.40 5.73
N ASP A 75 -10.44 0.48 4.63
CA ASP A 75 -11.77 1.09 4.60
C ASP A 75 -12.73 0.37 5.55
N ARG A 76 -12.69 -0.95 5.58
CA ARG A 76 -13.47 -1.73 6.54
C ARG A 76 -13.07 -1.42 7.98
N LYS A 77 -11.78 -1.29 8.27
CA LYS A 77 -11.27 -0.91 9.59
C LYS A 77 -11.74 0.47 9.99
N VAL A 78 -11.68 1.46 9.08
CA VAL A 78 -12.23 2.81 9.30
C VAL A 78 -13.72 2.74 9.63
N GLY A 79 -14.51 1.98 8.85
CA GLY A 79 -15.93 1.81 9.11
C GLY A 79 -16.24 1.18 10.48
N LEU A 80 -15.48 0.18 10.89
CA LEU A 80 -15.61 -0.46 12.21
C LEU A 80 -15.19 0.49 13.35
N LEU A 81 -14.15 1.29 13.15
CA LEU A 81 -13.72 2.30 14.12
C LEU A 81 -14.77 3.43 14.24
N TYR A 82 -15.33 3.89 13.13
CA TYR A 82 -16.36 4.93 13.11
C TYR A 82 -17.71 4.46 13.73
N GLY A 83 -17.98 3.16 13.73
CA GLY A 83 -19.17 2.56 14.33
C GLY A 83 -20.48 3.18 13.81
N GLN A 84 -21.30 3.69 14.71
CA GLN A 84 -22.54 4.39 14.39
C GLN A 84 -22.39 5.92 14.46
N GLY A 85 -21.16 6.38 14.63
CA GLY A 85 -20.81 7.80 14.63
C GLY A 85 -20.58 8.39 16.02
N PRO A 86 -20.17 9.67 16.04
CA PRO A 86 -19.81 10.35 17.27
C PRO A 86 -21.07 10.72 18.10
N MET A 87 -20.94 10.59 19.41
CA MET A 87 -21.96 10.94 20.39
C MET A 87 -21.30 11.45 21.68
N LEU A 88 -21.96 12.37 22.37
CA LEU A 88 -21.47 12.87 23.66
C LEU A 88 -21.75 11.86 24.77
N TYR A 89 -20.82 11.76 25.72
CA TYR A 89 -20.98 10.88 26.89
C TYR A 89 -20.33 11.46 28.15
N ARG A 90 -20.76 10.94 29.28
CA ARG A 90 -20.09 11.10 30.59
C ARG A 90 -19.64 9.76 31.12
N VAL A 91 -18.56 9.77 31.87
CA VAL A 91 -18.09 8.57 32.58
C VAL A 91 -18.77 8.55 33.95
N LYS A 92 -19.48 7.46 34.24
CA LYS A 92 -19.96 7.10 35.57
C LYS A 92 -19.24 5.86 36.08
N ILE A 93 -19.10 5.78 37.41
CA ILE A 93 -18.63 4.57 38.08
C ILE A 93 -19.81 4.01 38.86
N GLU A 94 -20.30 2.87 38.42
CA GLU A 94 -21.38 2.15 39.11
C GLU A 94 -20.89 0.72 39.41
N ASN A 95 -21.11 0.25 40.63
CA ASN A 95 -20.67 -1.09 41.07
C ASN A 95 -19.18 -1.39 40.82
N ASN A 96 -18.34 -0.39 40.92
CA ASN A 96 -16.89 -0.47 40.62
C ASN A 96 -16.56 -0.70 39.12
N GLU A 97 -17.53 -0.52 38.22
CA GLU A 97 -17.35 -0.56 36.78
C GLU A 97 -17.44 0.85 36.17
N ARG A 98 -16.59 1.11 35.19
CA ARG A 98 -16.61 2.36 34.40
C ARG A 98 -17.64 2.23 33.29
N ILE A 99 -18.74 3.00 33.40
CA ILE A 99 -19.82 3.00 32.42
C ILE A 99 -19.81 4.33 31.65
N GLN A 100 -19.94 4.26 30.33
CA GLN A 100 -20.17 5.43 29.47
C GLN A 100 -21.69 5.71 29.42
N GLU A 101 -22.09 6.81 29.99
CA GLU A 101 -23.48 7.29 29.89
C GLU A 101 -23.60 8.24 28.70
N TRP A 102 -24.23 7.80 27.63
CA TRP A 102 -24.49 8.61 26.45
C TRP A 102 -25.50 9.69 26.74
N MET A 103 -25.26 10.90 26.24
CA MET A 103 -26.08 12.06 26.55
C MET A 103 -26.12 13.05 25.38
N GLU A 104 -27.07 13.98 25.43
CA GLU A 104 -27.17 15.13 24.55
C GLU A 104 -26.87 16.41 25.32
N ASP A 105 -26.15 17.34 24.72
CA ASP A 105 -25.93 18.68 25.24
C ASP A 105 -26.08 19.70 24.11
N ALA A 106 -27.11 20.53 24.18
CA ALA A 106 -27.49 21.44 23.09
C ALA A 106 -26.39 22.47 22.75
N GLU A 107 -25.65 22.97 23.75
CA GLU A 107 -24.63 23.99 23.51
C GLU A 107 -23.38 23.42 22.85
N ILE A 108 -22.95 22.22 23.25
CA ILE A 108 -21.84 21.53 22.59
C ILE A 108 -22.27 21.06 21.21
N GLN A 109 -23.49 20.57 21.06
CA GLN A 109 -24.01 20.11 19.77
C GLN A 109 -24.12 21.26 18.77
N GLU A 110 -24.58 22.45 19.18
CA GLU A 110 -24.63 23.64 18.33
C GLU A 110 -23.23 24.02 17.80
N TRP A 111 -22.21 23.93 18.66
CA TRP A 111 -20.84 24.15 18.23
C TRP A 111 -20.35 23.08 17.25
N LEU A 112 -20.60 21.80 17.53
CA LEU A 112 -20.25 20.71 16.61
C LEU A 112 -20.91 20.87 15.25
N ASP A 113 -22.21 21.20 15.23
CA ASP A 113 -22.99 21.35 14.00
C ASP A 113 -22.65 22.64 13.21
N SER A 114 -21.89 23.56 13.82
CA SER A 114 -21.39 24.77 13.13
C SER A 114 -20.29 24.51 12.10
N TRP A 115 -19.73 23.30 12.07
CA TRP A 115 -18.69 22.88 11.14
C TRP A 115 -18.79 21.38 10.86
N ASP A 116 -18.10 20.85 9.82
CA ASP A 116 -18.17 19.43 9.44
C ASP A 116 -17.30 18.55 10.36
N TYR A 117 -17.70 18.40 11.63
CA TYR A 117 -16.99 17.56 12.59
C TYR A 117 -17.02 16.07 12.25
N LYS A 118 -18.09 15.59 11.56
CA LYS A 118 -18.18 14.19 11.14
C LYS A 118 -17.23 13.86 10.01
N GLY A 119 -17.08 14.78 9.05
CA GLY A 119 -16.06 14.69 8.00
C GLY A 119 -14.67 14.66 8.60
N TYR A 120 -14.36 15.63 9.46
CA TYR A 120 -13.09 15.69 10.19
C TYR A 120 -12.74 14.38 10.91
N ILE A 121 -13.68 13.74 11.59
CA ILE A 121 -13.45 12.46 12.29
C ILE A 121 -13.15 11.34 11.28
N ARG A 122 -13.91 11.26 10.18
CA ARG A 122 -13.66 10.25 9.13
C ARG A 122 -12.29 10.39 8.50
N ASP A 123 -11.91 11.62 8.14
CA ASP A 123 -10.61 11.91 7.55
C ASP A 123 -9.47 11.52 8.50
N ASN A 124 -9.58 11.88 9.78
CA ASN A 124 -8.57 11.50 10.79
C ASN A 124 -8.54 9.99 11.06
N LEU A 125 -9.66 9.29 10.96
CA LEU A 125 -9.67 7.82 11.04
C LEU A 125 -8.94 7.19 9.85
N VAL A 126 -9.08 7.74 8.65
CA VAL A 126 -8.32 7.30 7.47
C VAL A 126 -6.83 7.54 7.69
N GLU A 127 -6.43 8.77 8.05
CA GLU A 127 -5.02 9.10 8.35
C GLU A 127 -4.44 8.19 9.45
N TYR A 128 -5.18 8.01 10.54
CA TYR A 128 -4.73 7.16 11.65
C TYR A 128 -4.57 5.70 11.23
N THR A 129 -5.50 5.13 10.48
CA THR A 129 -5.42 3.73 10.05
C THR A 129 -4.26 3.47 9.10
N HIS A 130 -3.84 4.48 8.33
CA HIS A 130 -2.72 4.37 7.39
C HIS A 130 -1.38 4.70 8.04
N MET A 131 -1.33 5.71 8.91
CA MET A 131 -0.07 6.29 9.41
C MET A 131 0.12 6.17 10.93
N ASN A 132 -0.83 5.57 11.67
CA ASN A 132 -0.89 5.56 13.14
C ASN A 132 -0.82 6.96 13.79
N GLY A 133 -1.19 7.98 13.04
CA GLY A 133 -1.22 9.36 13.49
C GLY A 133 -1.89 10.26 12.47
N HIS A 134 -2.25 11.46 12.88
CA HIS A 134 -2.89 12.45 12.03
C HIS A 134 -2.53 13.87 12.46
N PHE A 135 -2.68 14.83 11.57
CA PHE A 135 -2.45 16.24 11.85
C PHE A 135 -3.78 16.98 11.95
N THR A 136 -3.92 17.77 13.00
CA THR A 136 -5.08 18.65 13.20
C THR A 136 -4.66 20.10 13.18
N LYS A 137 -5.37 20.90 12.40
CA LYS A 137 -5.23 22.35 12.38
C LYS A 137 -6.39 22.99 13.14
N TYR A 138 -6.02 23.80 14.11
CA TYR A 138 -6.95 24.53 14.97
C TYR A 138 -7.13 25.93 14.43
N TYR A 139 -8.38 26.38 14.37
CA TYR A 139 -8.74 27.76 14.02
C TYR A 139 -9.36 28.43 15.25
N MET A 140 -8.73 29.48 15.71
CA MET A 140 -9.22 30.29 16.80
C MET A 140 -10.14 31.39 16.28
N GLY A 141 -11.31 31.54 16.87
CA GLY A 141 -12.29 32.57 16.46
C GLY A 141 -11.81 33.98 16.81
N LYS A 142 -11.92 34.88 15.84
CA LYS A 142 -11.63 36.32 16.02
C LYS A 142 -12.78 37.09 16.70
N GLY A 143 -14.00 36.59 16.60
CA GLY A 143 -15.21 37.17 17.19
C GLY A 143 -15.47 36.69 18.61
N VAL A 144 -14.59 37.07 19.47
CA VAL A 144 -14.52 36.58 20.84
C VAL A 144 -15.78 36.88 21.62
N ARG A 145 -16.38 35.87 22.22
CA ARG A 145 -17.06 36.02 23.50
C ARG A 145 -16.03 36.62 24.48
N ILE A 146 -16.19 37.88 24.83
CA ILE A 146 -15.24 38.68 25.59
C ILE A 146 -14.59 37.86 26.71
N GLY A 147 -13.28 37.65 26.62
CA GLY A 147 -12.48 37.06 27.68
C GLY A 147 -12.35 35.54 27.71
N ARG A 148 -12.79 34.77 26.70
CA ARG A 148 -12.63 33.30 26.68
C ARG A 148 -11.97 32.80 25.40
N PRO A 149 -10.99 31.88 25.49
CA PRO A 149 -10.48 31.19 24.32
C PRO A 149 -11.62 30.42 23.67
N TRP A 150 -11.64 30.44 22.33
CA TRP A 150 -12.67 29.77 21.54
C TRP A 150 -12.08 29.12 20.30
N VAL A 151 -12.15 27.79 20.25
CA VAL A 151 -11.82 27.03 19.06
C VAL A 151 -13.05 27.05 18.15
N GLN A 152 -12.93 27.73 17.01
CA GLN A 152 -14.03 27.88 16.08
C GLN A 152 -14.31 26.56 15.34
N ARG A 153 -13.26 25.97 14.76
CA ARG A 153 -13.33 24.70 14.03
C ARG A 153 -11.98 24.00 14.04
N LEU A 154 -12.01 22.74 13.68
CA LEU A 154 -10.82 21.93 13.42
C LEU A 154 -10.80 21.52 11.94
N GLU A 155 -9.63 21.24 11.41
CA GLU A 155 -9.41 20.78 10.05
C GLU A 155 -8.40 19.62 10.09
N SER A 156 -8.71 18.52 9.41
CA SER A 156 -7.77 17.43 9.17
C SER A 156 -6.77 17.86 8.10
N LEU A 157 -5.49 17.59 8.32
CA LEU A 157 -4.45 17.80 7.33
C LEU A 157 -3.88 16.45 6.92
N HIS A 158 -3.67 16.30 5.62
CA HIS A 158 -3.12 15.07 5.08
C HIS A 158 -1.65 14.87 5.48
N SER A 159 -1.29 13.65 5.84
CA SER A 159 0.09 13.28 6.18
C SER A 159 1.06 13.49 5.03
N GLU A 160 0.58 13.38 3.79
CA GLU A 160 1.35 13.65 2.57
C GLU A 160 1.84 15.11 2.52
N GLU A 161 1.00 16.04 3.00
CA GLU A 161 1.24 17.48 2.95
C GLU A 161 1.78 18.09 4.25
N SER A 162 2.11 17.28 5.26
CA SER A 162 2.46 17.77 6.59
C SER A 162 3.76 17.18 7.11
N ARG A 163 4.64 18.03 7.65
CA ARG A 163 5.91 17.61 8.27
C ARG A 163 6.15 18.34 9.58
N LEU A 164 6.81 17.66 10.51
CA LEU A 164 7.34 18.25 11.73
C LEU A 164 8.56 19.11 11.40
N VAL A 165 8.59 20.34 11.89
CA VAL A 165 9.79 21.16 11.81
C VAL A 165 10.78 20.68 12.87
N TRP A 166 12.06 20.61 12.49
CA TRP A 166 13.11 20.16 13.39
C TRP A 166 13.23 21.09 14.58
N PRO A 167 13.23 20.58 15.83
CA PRO A 167 13.31 21.40 17.04
C PRO A 167 14.60 22.24 17.08
N GLU A 168 14.51 23.48 17.54
CA GLU A 168 15.66 24.39 17.65
C GLU A 168 16.76 23.91 18.59
N ASN A 169 16.38 23.12 19.60
CA ASN A 169 17.31 22.53 20.57
C ASN A 169 17.94 21.23 20.08
N ASP A 170 17.76 20.86 18.80
CA ASP A 170 18.20 19.61 18.20
C ASP A 170 17.74 18.35 18.98
N SER A 171 16.70 18.48 19.80
CA SER A 171 16.10 17.33 20.47
C SER A 171 15.34 16.44 19.48
N ARG A 172 15.34 15.14 19.74
CA ARG A 172 14.56 14.18 18.97
C ARG A 172 13.30 13.78 19.73
N ARG A 173 12.54 14.79 20.19
CA ARG A 173 11.32 14.58 20.98
C ARG A 173 10.16 15.32 20.34
N LEU A 174 9.02 14.62 20.17
CA LEU A 174 7.81 15.22 19.62
C LEU A 174 7.31 16.40 20.47
N GLU A 175 7.51 16.36 21.77
CA GLU A 175 7.09 17.42 22.71
C GLU A 175 7.84 18.74 22.48
N ASP A 176 9.04 18.70 21.89
CA ASP A 176 9.87 19.87 21.61
C ASP A 176 9.61 20.47 20.22
N VAL A 177 8.72 19.88 19.43
CA VAL A 177 8.32 20.41 18.14
C VAL A 177 7.43 21.63 18.36
N THR A 178 7.93 22.79 17.92
CA THR A 178 7.24 24.08 18.07
C THR A 178 6.53 24.54 16.82
N GLU A 179 6.81 23.94 15.67
CA GLU A 179 6.30 24.36 14.38
C GLU A 179 6.07 23.17 13.44
N TYR A 180 5.19 23.36 12.47
CA TYR A 180 4.85 22.40 11.43
C TYR A 180 4.97 23.06 10.05
N LEU A 181 5.43 22.31 9.07
CA LEU A 181 5.49 22.72 7.68
C LEU A 181 4.42 21.99 6.88
N THR A 182 3.57 22.73 6.18
CA THR A 182 2.57 22.17 5.26
C THR A 182 2.85 22.60 3.84
N GLY A 183 2.62 21.71 2.88
CA GLY A 183 2.82 22.00 1.46
C GLY A 183 2.90 20.73 0.62
N ASP A 184 3.23 20.91 -0.64
CA ASP A 184 3.33 19.83 -1.61
C ASP A 184 4.73 19.18 -1.54
N PHE A 185 4.85 18.07 -0.82
CA PHE A 185 6.10 17.31 -0.68
C PHE A 185 6.32 16.33 -1.85
N ASP A 186 5.35 16.11 -2.70
CA ASP A 186 5.47 15.25 -3.86
C ASP A 186 6.13 15.99 -5.04
N SER A 187 5.63 17.18 -5.39
CA SER A 187 6.17 18.00 -6.47
C SER A 187 7.18 19.06 -6.03
N PHE A 188 7.39 19.22 -4.73
CA PHE A 188 8.33 20.20 -4.12
C PHE A 188 8.17 21.65 -4.62
N LYS A 189 6.93 22.08 -4.84
CA LYS A 189 6.65 23.47 -5.24
C LYS A 189 6.81 24.41 -4.05
N SER A 190 7.93 25.10 -3.96
CA SER A 190 8.29 25.96 -2.82
C SER A 190 7.25 27.04 -2.47
N ARG A 191 6.44 27.46 -3.43
CA ARG A 191 5.39 28.47 -3.21
C ARG A 191 4.21 27.98 -2.39
N THR A 192 4.04 26.67 -2.25
CA THR A 192 2.94 26.07 -1.50
C THR A 192 3.26 25.86 -0.03
N PHE A 193 4.56 25.88 0.34
CA PHE A 193 4.98 25.63 1.71
C PHE A 193 4.62 26.76 2.65
N ARG A 194 3.97 26.39 3.77
CA ARG A 194 3.59 27.33 4.84
C ARG A 194 3.95 26.72 6.20
N LYS A 195 4.51 27.57 7.05
CA LYS A 195 4.89 27.23 8.41
C LYS A 195 3.78 27.65 9.39
N TYR A 196 3.42 26.76 10.31
CA TYR A 196 2.43 26.98 11.34
C TYR A 196 3.01 26.65 12.72
N PRO A 197 2.65 27.41 13.78
CA PRO A 197 3.06 27.09 15.15
C PRO A 197 2.36 25.84 15.66
N ALA A 198 2.98 25.20 16.66
CA ALA A 198 2.37 24.10 17.40
C ALA A 198 1.23 24.61 18.30
N PHE A 199 0.15 23.83 18.35
CA PHE A 199 -0.96 24.12 19.25
C PHE A 199 -0.57 23.85 20.71
N ASP A 200 -0.78 24.85 21.57
CA ASP A 200 -0.59 24.76 23.00
C ASP A 200 -1.95 24.76 23.71
N LYS A 201 -2.35 23.61 24.23
CA LYS A 201 -3.64 23.48 24.94
C LYS A 201 -3.73 24.30 26.23
N TRP A 202 -2.57 24.68 26.81
CA TRP A 202 -2.52 25.49 28.02
C TRP A 202 -2.61 26.99 27.72
N ASN A 203 -2.23 27.39 26.49
CA ASN A 203 -2.33 28.76 26.01
C ASN A 203 -2.94 28.81 24.59
N PRO A 204 -4.19 28.38 24.43
CA PRO A 204 -4.81 28.17 23.12
C PRO A 204 -4.98 29.46 22.30
N THR A 205 -4.99 30.62 22.96
CA THR A 205 -5.15 31.92 22.27
C THR A 205 -3.87 32.53 21.74
N ARG A 206 -2.73 31.87 21.95
CA ARG A 206 -1.42 32.39 21.54
C ARG A 206 -1.34 32.64 20.03
N TYR A 207 -1.98 31.80 19.24
CA TYR A 207 -1.97 31.89 17.77
C TYR A 207 -3.39 31.77 17.21
N GLU A 208 -3.66 32.48 16.10
CA GLU A 208 -4.95 32.39 15.40
C GLU A 208 -5.16 31.02 14.73
N THR A 209 -4.06 30.41 14.27
CA THR A 209 -4.02 29.10 13.64
C THR A 209 -2.81 28.34 14.17
N ALA A 210 -3.01 27.10 14.56
CA ALA A 210 -1.94 26.24 15.06
C ALA A 210 -2.18 24.79 14.62
N ILE A 211 -1.14 23.97 14.57
CA ILE A 211 -1.22 22.56 14.20
C ILE A 211 -0.75 21.70 15.35
N LYS A 212 -1.33 20.51 15.49
CA LYS A 212 -0.85 19.46 16.38
C LYS A 212 -0.85 18.12 15.67
N TYR A 213 0.21 17.36 15.88
CA TYR A 213 0.30 15.96 15.46
C TYR A 213 -0.16 15.07 16.61
N HIS A 214 -1.12 14.20 16.33
CA HIS A 214 -1.68 13.21 17.24
C HIS A 214 -1.27 11.83 16.76
N CYS A 215 -0.67 11.01 17.58
CA CYS A 215 -0.20 9.70 17.14
C CYS A 215 -0.13 8.67 18.25
N MET A 216 -0.18 7.40 17.84
CA MET A 216 0.24 6.31 18.70
C MET A 216 1.76 6.17 18.59
N ARG A 217 2.46 6.46 19.68
CA ARG A 217 3.93 6.37 19.72
C ARG A 217 4.40 4.95 19.41
N SER A 218 5.29 4.83 18.44
CA SER A 218 5.92 3.55 18.09
C SER A 218 7.18 3.30 18.93
N PHE A 219 7.43 2.03 19.28
CA PHE A 219 8.62 1.66 20.02
C PHE A 219 9.89 2.03 19.26
N GLY A 220 10.84 2.67 19.94
CA GLY A 220 12.12 3.09 19.36
C GLY A 220 12.03 4.27 18.37
N ARG A 221 10.87 4.95 18.26
CA ARG A 221 10.67 6.15 17.45
C ARG A 221 10.23 7.32 18.30
N SER A 222 10.74 8.50 18.00
CA SER A 222 10.56 9.67 18.85
C SER A 222 9.70 10.76 18.22
N MET A 223 9.62 10.80 16.90
CA MET A 223 8.96 11.87 16.15
C MET A 223 7.68 11.37 15.47
N TYR A 224 7.80 10.57 14.41
CA TYR A 224 6.63 10.04 13.71
C TYR A 224 6.26 8.65 14.21
N ALA A 225 4.98 8.35 14.16
CA ALA A 225 4.51 6.98 14.30
C ALA A 225 4.80 6.16 13.04
N ILE A 226 4.95 4.85 13.21
CA ILE A 226 5.09 3.90 12.12
C ILE A 226 3.74 3.23 11.90
N SER A 227 3.34 3.07 10.63
CA SER A 227 2.14 2.32 10.26
C SER A 227 2.19 0.90 10.84
N CYS A 228 1.06 0.41 11.35
CA CYS A 228 0.98 -0.93 11.96
C CYS A 228 1.39 -2.04 10.98
N PHE A 229 1.16 -1.84 9.69
CA PHE A 229 1.46 -2.80 8.63
C PHE A 229 2.83 -2.61 7.98
N TYR A 230 3.68 -1.74 8.52
CA TYR A 230 5.01 -1.46 7.93
C TYR A 230 5.85 -2.74 7.74
N GLY A 231 5.79 -3.67 8.69
CA GLY A 231 6.46 -4.97 8.57
C GLY A 231 5.89 -5.88 7.47
N SER A 232 4.68 -5.61 6.99
CA SER A 232 4.03 -6.38 5.92
C SER A 232 4.27 -5.79 4.52
N VAL A 233 4.97 -4.67 4.40
CA VAL A 233 5.27 -4.03 3.11
C VAL A 233 5.87 -4.97 2.08
N PRO A 234 6.88 -5.83 2.39
CA PRO A 234 7.42 -6.76 1.41
C PRO A 234 6.37 -7.77 0.88
N TRP A 235 5.39 -8.13 1.70
CA TRP A 235 4.30 -9.01 1.28
C TRP A 235 3.29 -8.28 0.40
N LEU A 236 2.99 -7.01 0.68
CA LEU A 236 2.17 -6.14 -0.16
C LEU A 236 2.80 -5.96 -1.55
N GLU A 237 4.11 -5.72 -1.61
CA GLU A 237 4.85 -5.63 -2.87
C GLU A 237 4.80 -6.94 -3.67
N ASN A 238 5.02 -8.07 -3.02
CA ASN A 238 4.91 -9.37 -3.66
C ASN A 238 3.49 -9.61 -4.20
N ALA A 239 2.45 -9.25 -3.43
CA ALA A 239 1.06 -9.35 -3.88
C ALA A 239 0.79 -8.46 -5.10
N ASN A 240 1.36 -7.25 -5.15
CA ASN A 240 1.24 -6.33 -6.27
C ASN A 240 1.96 -6.82 -7.53
N ASN A 241 3.11 -7.45 -7.39
CA ASN A 241 3.93 -7.92 -8.50
C ASN A 241 3.42 -9.25 -9.09
N LEU A 242 2.74 -10.07 -8.29
CA LEU A 242 2.29 -11.39 -8.71
C LEU A 242 1.38 -11.39 -9.95
N PRO A 243 0.37 -10.51 -10.09
CA PRO A 243 -0.45 -10.43 -11.29
C PRO A 243 0.35 -10.09 -12.54
N GLU A 244 1.38 -9.24 -12.43
CA GLU A 244 2.26 -8.88 -13.54
C GLU A 244 3.12 -10.08 -13.95
N ILE A 245 3.68 -10.81 -13.00
CA ILE A 245 4.45 -12.04 -13.25
C ILE A 245 3.58 -13.06 -13.98
N ILE A 246 2.35 -13.31 -13.51
CA ILE A 246 1.43 -14.24 -14.15
C ILE A 246 1.06 -13.76 -15.55
N LYS A 247 0.83 -12.47 -15.75
CA LYS A 247 0.54 -11.89 -17.06
C LYS A 247 1.71 -12.09 -18.02
N HIS A 248 2.94 -11.78 -17.59
CA HIS A 248 4.14 -11.99 -18.39
C HIS A 248 4.39 -13.46 -18.72
N LEU A 249 4.15 -14.35 -17.76
CA LEU A 249 4.21 -15.79 -18.02
C LEU A 249 3.19 -16.21 -19.09
N ASN A 250 1.93 -15.77 -18.96
CA ASN A 250 0.90 -16.09 -19.94
C ASN A 250 1.19 -15.51 -21.32
N GLU A 251 1.84 -14.34 -21.40
CA GLU A 251 2.23 -13.71 -22.66
C GLU A 251 3.46 -14.38 -23.28
N ASN A 252 4.41 -14.80 -22.48
CA ASN A 252 5.72 -15.33 -22.92
C ASN A 252 5.76 -16.86 -22.94
N MET A 253 4.85 -17.56 -22.26
CA MET A 253 4.83 -19.02 -22.21
C MET A 253 4.65 -19.69 -23.58
N ILE A 254 4.10 -18.96 -24.55
CA ILE A 254 3.96 -19.43 -25.93
C ILE A 254 5.30 -19.29 -26.69
N ALA A 255 6.23 -18.45 -26.21
CA ALA A 255 7.41 -18.07 -26.95
C ALA A 255 8.75 -18.65 -26.45
N ALA A 256 8.83 -19.18 -25.23
CA ALA A 256 10.14 -19.36 -24.59
C ALA A 256 10.57 -20.81 -24.35
N ALA A 257 9.85 -21.79 -24.81
CA ALA A 257 10.07 -23.16 -24.37
C ALA A 257 10.36 -24.17 -25.49
N TYR A 258 11.04 -23.76 -26.52
CA TYR A 258 11.41 -24.68 -27.57
C TYR A 258 12.90 -24.65 -27.86
N VAL A 259 13.51 -25.83 -27.94
CA VAL A 259 14.85 -25.99 -28.52
C VAL A 259 14.66 -26.35 -29.98
N VAL A 260 15.25 -25.55 -30.84
CA VAL A 260 15.23 -25.80 -32.29
C VAL A 260 16.55 -26.45 -32.68
N HIS A 261 16.52 -27.71 -33.07
CA HIS A 261 17.65 -28.41 -33.60
C HIS A 261 17.66 -28.26 -35.12
N SER A 262 18.69 -27.64 -35.65
CA SER A 262 18.93 -27.51 -37.10
C SER A 262 19.93 -28.54 -37.56
N PRO A 263 19.70 -29.25 -38.67
CA PRO A 263 20.65 -30.19 -39.21
C PRO A 263 21.92 -29.48 -39.69
N GLN A 264 23.09 -30.02 -39.32
CA GLN A 264 24.36 -29.46 -39.74
C GLN A 264 24.52 -29.48 -41.30
N GLU A 265 24.00 -30.50 -41.92
CA GLU A 265 24.03 -30.67 -43.38
C GLU A 265 23.28 -29.56 -44.13
N TYR A 266 22.18 -29.03 -43.55
CA TYR A 266 21.50 -27.85 -44.09
C TYR A 266 22.43 -26.64 -44.19
N TRP A 267 23.23 -26.42 -43.13
CA TRP A 267 24.17 -25.31 -43.09
C TRP A 267 25.36 -25.51 -43.99
N ASN A 268 25.85 -26.76 -44.14
CA ASN A 268 26.92 -27.11 -45.07
C ASN A 268 26.49 -26.83 -46.50
N GLN A 269 25.32 -27.29 -46.92
CA GLN A 269 24.80 -27.04 -48.26
C GLN A 269 24.53 -25.53 -48.51
N LYS A 270 24.08 -24.79 -47.53
CA LYS A 270 23.95 -23.33 -47.65
C LYS A 270 25.31 -22.65 -47.82
N HIS A 271 26.29 -23.08 -47.09
CA HIS A 271 27.65 -22.57 -47.19
C HIS A 271 28.22 -22.83 -48.60
N GLU A 272 28.09 -24.04 -49.13
CA GLU A 272 28.51 -24.39 -50.48
C GLU A 272 27.79 -23.57 -51.56
N LEU A 273 26.49 -23.35 -51.40
CA LEU A 273 25.70 -22.51 -52.30
C LEU A 273 26.16 -21.06 -52.31
N ILE A 274 26.49 -20.50 -51.13
CA ILE A 274 27.00 -19.13 -51.04
C ILE A 274 28.38 -19.01 -51.67
N MET A 275 29.25 -19.99 -51.47
CA MET A 275 30.53 -20.05 -52.11
C MET A 275 30.41 -20.12 -53.65
N ALA A 276 29.51 -20.94 -54.15
CA ALA A 276 29.28 -21.08 -55.59
C ALA A 276 28.63 -19.83 -56.22
N MET A 277 27.84 -19.07 -55.49
CA MET A 277 27.22 -17.83 -55.95
C MET A 277 28.18 -16.62 -55.90
N HIS A 278 29.18 -16.63 -55.03
CA HIS A 278 30.08 -15.53 -54.79
C HIS A 278 31.55 -15.97 -54.78
N GLU A 279 32.03 -16.39 -55.90
CA GLU A 279 33.41 -16.88 -56.08
C GLU A 279 34.50 -15.87 -55.72
N ASP A 280 34.17 -14.59 -55.65
CA ASP A 280 35.02 -13.46 -55.32
C ASP A 280 35.00 -13.05 -53.86
N TRP A 281 34.18 -13.72 -53.01
CA TRP A 281 34.08 -13.41 -51.59
C TRP A 281 35.18 -14.13 -50.80
N ASP A 282 35.70 -13.41 -49.78
CA ASP A 282 36.59 -14.04 -48.82
C ASP A 282 35.76 -14.79 -47.71
N GLU A 283 36.43 -15.70 -47.03
CA GLU A 283 35.84 -16.51 -45.94
C GLU A 283 35.09 -15.67 -44.91
N THR A 284 35.57 -14.48 -44.63
CA THR A 284 34.98 -13.56 -43.62
C THR A 284 33.61 -13.02 -44.07
N LYS A 285 33.43 -12.77 -45.36
CA LYS A 285 32.15 -12.33 -45.95
C LYS A 285 31.15 -13.47 -46.01
N ILE A 286 31.59 -14.65 -46.36
CA ILE A 286 30.76 -15.87 -46.38
C ILE A 286 30.26 -16.17 -44.96
N GLN A 287 31.12 -16.07 -43.95
CA GLN A 287 30.75 -16.32 -42.59
C GLN A 287 29.73 -15.30 -42.05
N LYS A 288 29.88 -14.01 -42.37
CA LYS A 288 28.89 -12.97 -42.03
C LYS A 288 27.52 -13.21 -42.72
N GLU A 289 27.51 -13.67 -43.96
CA GLU A 289 26.26 -13.98 -44.63
C GLU A 289 25.58 -15.21 -44.05
N MET A 290 26.37 -16.21 -43.62
CA MET A 290 25.88 -17.38 -42.87
C MET A 290 25.25 -16.99 -41.54
N GLU A 291 25.90 -16.09 -40.78
CA GLU A 291 25.34 -15.53 -39.54
C GLU A 291 24.05 -14.79 -39.82
N ARG A 292 23.98 -13.91 -40.82
CA ARG A 292 22.79 -13.21 -41.22
C ARG A 292 21.61 -14.15 -41.54
N LEU A 293 21.88 -15.24 -42.29
CA LEU A 293 20.89 -16.25 -42.61
C LEU A 293 20.40 -17.03 -41.39
N LYS A 294 21.30 -17.31 -40.45
CA LYS A 294 20.94 -17.93 -39.16
C LYS A 294 20.02 -17.03 -38.36
N ASP A 295 20.35 -15.74 -38.26
CA ASP A 295 19.56 -14.75 -37.54
C ASP A 295 18.17 -14.56 -38.18
N GLU A 296 18.09 -14.45 -39.50
CA GLU A 296 16.85 -14.31 -40.27
C GLU A 296 15.92 -15.54 -40.09
N LEU A 297 16.50 -16.73 -40.11
CA LEU A 297 15.76 -17.96 -39.85
C LEU A 297 15.27 -18.06 -38.41
N THR A 298 16.14 -17.71 -37.47
CA THR A 298 15.79 -17.68 -36.02
C THR A 298 14.66 -16.69 -35.75
N GLU A 299 14.75 -15.50 -36.36
CA GLU A 299 13.68 -14.49 -36.27
C GLU A 299 12.36 -14.97 -36.88
N THR A 300 12.45 -15.67 -38.04
CA THR A 300 11.27 -16.24 -38.70
C THR A 300 10.60 -17.30 -37.83
N ILE A 301 11.39 -18.22 -37.24
CA ILE A 301 10.88 -19.25 -36.33
C ILE A 301 10.28 -18.59 -35.06
N ALA A 302 10.98 -17.62 -34.46
CA ALA A 302 10.49 -16.89 -33.31
C ALA A 302 9.17 -16.18 -33.61
N ASN A 303 9.03 -15.53 -34.77
CA ASN A 303 7.80 -14.86 -35.22
C ASN A 303 6.63 -15.82 -35.47
N VAL A 304 6.90 -17.03 -35.90
CA VAL A 304 5.84 -18.06 -36.10
C VAL A 304 5.41 -18.63 -34.75
N MET A 305 6.37 -18.84 -33.82
CA MET A 305 6.13 -19.49 -32.53
C MET A 305 5.68 -18.52 -31.44
N ALA A 306 6.00 -17.23 -31.57
CA ALA A 306 5.68 -16.20 -30.55
C ALA A 306 4.33 -15.52 -30.81
N GLY A 307 3.52 -15.43 -29.76
CA GLY A 307 2.37 -14.51 -29.64
C GLY A 307 0.99 -15.10 -29.97
N LYS A 308 -0.02 -14.56 -29.30
CA LYS A 308 -1.46 -14.95 -29.43
C LYS A 308 -1.99 -14.95 -30.87
N LYS A 309 -1.44 -14.09 -31.73
CA LYS A 309 -1.86 -14.00 -33.16
C LYS A 309 -1.37 -15.16 -34.03
N ASN A 310 -0.41 -15.92 -33.56
CA ASN A 310 0.25 -17.01 -34.29
C ASN A 310 -0.15 -18.40 -33.77
N ALA A 311 -1.01 -18.47 -32.78
CA ALA A 311 -1.54 -19.73 -32.27
C ALA A 311 -2.22 -20.52 -33.41
N GLY A 312 -1.73 -21.74 -33.67
CA GLY A 312 -2.24 -22.60 -34.78
C GLY A 312 -1.50 -22.48 -36.11
N LYS A 313 -0.47 -21.64 -36.22
CA LYS A 313 0.43 -21.65 -37.38
C LYS A 313 1.38 -22.85 -37.28
N PHE A 314 1.69 -23.45 -38.41
CA PHE A 314 2.62 -24.57 -38.47
C PHE A 314 3.89 -24.15 -39.23
N PHE A 315 4.98 -24.79 -38.88
CA PHE A 315 6.25 -24.68 -39.56
C PHE A 315 6.40 -25.93 -40.45
N SER A 316 6.60 -25.76 -41.76
CA SER A 316 6.86 -26.86 -42.68
C SER A 316 8.36 -26.90 -43.00
N CYS A 317 8.98 -28.02 -42.81
CA CYS A 317 10.35 -28.26 -43.22
C CYS A 317 10.44 -29.49 -44.10
N VAL A 318 11.50 -29.56 -44.88
CA VAL A 318 11.82 -30.73 -45.71
C VAL A 318 12.97 -31.47 -45.02
N ASP A 319 12.85 -32.77 -44.90
CA ASP A 319 13.90 -33.61 -44.37
C ASP A 319 15.07 -33.68 -45.33
N PHE A 320 16.29 -33.70 -44.80
CA PHE A 320 17.52 -33.80 -45.53
C PHE A 320 18.09 -35.21 -45.38
N VAL A 321 18.71 -35.69 -46.43
CA VAL A 321 19.43 -36.97 -46.37
C VAL A 321 20.93 -36.62 -46.37
N ASP A 322 21.69 -37.14 -45.40
CA ASP A 322 23.14 -36.98 -45.38
C ASP A 322 23.84 -37.86 -46.43
N ALA A 323 25.15 -37.69 -46.58
CA ALA A 323 25.93 -38.45 -47.54
C ALA A 323 25.93 -39.98 -47.27
N ASP A 324 25.58 -40.39 -46.08
CA ASP A 324 25.49 -41.80 -45.65
C ASP A 324 24.06 -42.38 -45.78
N GLY A 325 23.10 -41.59 -46.30
CA GLY A 325 21.71 -41.99 -46.50
C GLY A 325 20.79 -41.88 -45.29
N ASN A 326 21.23 -41.24 -44.20
CA ASN A 326 20.38 -41.06 -43.03
C ASN A 326 19.53 -39.80 -43.18
N ALA A 327 18.23 -39.90 -42.85
CA ALA A 327 17.35 -38.75 -42.84
C ALA A 327 17.63 -37.83 -41.62
N GLN A 328 17.94 -36.59 -41.91
CA GLN A 328 18.08 -35.52 -40.89
C GLN A 328 16.95 -34.54 -41.07
N SER A 329 16.24 -34.26 -39.99
CA SER A 329 15.11 -33.34 -39.96
C SER A 329 15.30 -32.24 -38.90
N TRP A 330 14.66 -31.13 -39.16
CA TRP A 330 14.52 -30.10 -38.13
C TRP A 330 13.67 -30.65 -37.00
N LYS A 331 14.17 -30.50 -35.78
CA LYS A 331 13.47 -30.97 -34.57
C LYS A 331 13.22 -29.79 -33.67
N ILE A 332 11.95 -29.56 -33.33
CA ILE A 332 11.53 -28.55 -32.38
C ILE A 332 11.02 -29.30 -31.16
N GLU A 333 11.75 -29.21 -30.08
CA GLU A 333 11.41 -29.87 -28.81
C GLU A 333 10.95 -28.83 -27.81
N PRO A 334 9.78 -29.02 -27.16
CA PRO A 334 9.40 -28.18 -26.04
C PRO A 334 10.35 -28.44 -24.87
N ILE A 335 10.84 -27.37 -24.25
CA ILE A 335 11.53 -27.48 -22.98
C ILE A 335 10.47 -27.79 -21.93
N GLU A 336 10.57 -28.94 -21.26
CA GLU A 336 9.66 -29.30 -20.16
C GLU A 336 9.91 -28.36 -18.97
N MET A 337 9.21 -27.23 -18.96
CA MET A 337 9.12 -26.41 -17.75
C MET A 337 7.98 -26.95 -16.89
N ASN A 338 8.24 -27.25 -15.61
CA ASN A 338 7.24 -27.65 -14.64
C ASN A 338 6.32 -26.45 -14.26
N ILE A 339 5.58 -25.99 -15.24
CA ILE A 339 4.74 -24.76 -15.17
C ILE A 339 3.67 -24.91 -14.10
N ASP A 340 3.06 -26.09 -14.00
CA ASP A 340 2.03 -26.38 -13.00
C ASP A 340 2.57 -26.22 -11.57
N LYS A 341 3.75 -26.75 -11.29
CA LYS A 341 4.41 -26.56 -9.99
C LYS A 341 4.77 -25.11 -9.71
N TYR A 342 5.14 -24.37 -10.75
CA TYR A 342 5.43 -22.95 -10.60
C TYR A 342 4.14 -22.16 -10.29
N ILE A 343 3.05 -22.40 -11.01
CA ILE A 343 1.74 -21.78 -10.76
C ILE A 343 1.24 -22.13 -9.36
N GLU A 344 1.35 -23.40 -8.94
CA GLU A 344 1.00 -23.82 -7.59
C GLU A 344 1.84 -23.10 -6.51
N ALA A 345 3.13 -22.94 -6.74
CA ALA A 345 4.01 -22.19 -5.85
C ALA A 345 3.61 -20.70 -5.76
N GLN A 346 3.30 -20.08 -6.90
CA GLN A 346 2.83 -18.69 -6.93
C GLN A 346 1.47 -18.53 -6.23
N ALA A 347 0.53 -19.46 -6.45
CA ALA A 347 -0.76 -19.46 -5.76
C ALA A 347 -0.59 -19.61 -4.23
N LYS A 348 0.38 -20.40 -3.78
CA LYS A 348 0.70 -20.55 -2.35
C LYS A 348 1.32 -19.25 -1.79
N ILE A 349 2.22 -18.60 -2.52
CA ILE A 349 2.82 -17.32 -2.14
C ILE A 349 1.73 -16.25 -2.03
N SER A 350 0.79 -16.17 -2.98
CA SER A 350 -0.35 -15.26 -2.93
C SER A 350 -1.16 -15.42 -1.64
N ARG A 351 -1.53 -16.65 -1.28
CA ARG A 351 -2.28 -16.91 -0.04
C ARG A 351 -1.52 -16.51 1.21
N ILE A 352 -0.20 -16.71 1.24
CA ILE A 352 0.65 -16.30 2.36
C ILE A 352 0.69 -14.77 2.41
N ALA A 353 0.83 -14.09 1.28
CA ALA A 353 0.82 -12.64 1.18
C ALA A 353 -0.51 -12.05 1.67
N ASP A 354 -1.64 -12.61 1.25
CA ASP A 354 -2.98 -12.18 1.66
C ASP A 354 -3.17 -12.33 3.18
N SER A 355 -2.76 -13.45 3.74
CA SER A 355 -2.84 -13.71 5.20
C SER A 355 -1.92 -12.77 5.98
N SER A 356 -0.69 -12.57 5.50
CA SER A 356 0.30 -11.68 6.12
C SER A 356 -0.12 -10.21 6.07
N THR A 357 -0.69 -9.79 4.95
CA THR A 357 -1.26 -8.45 4.75
C THR A 357 -2.40 -8.20 5.73
N THR A 358 -3.36 -9.13 5.81
CA THR A 358 -4.52 -9.00 6.71
C THR A 358 -4.09 -8.93 8.16
N SER A 359 -3.16 -9.79 8.57
CA SER A 359 -2.59 -9.77 9.93
C SER A 359 -1.85 -8.45 10.19
N GLY A 360 -1.09 -7.95 9.22
CA GLY A 360 -0.36 -6.68 9.33
C GLY A 360 -1.27 -5.47 9.52
N PHE A 361 -2.43 -5.45 8.89
CA PHE A 361 -3.42 -4.37 9.11
C PHE A 361 -4.12 -4.44 10.47
N GLY A 362 -3.85 -5.48 11.26
CA GLY A 362 -4.42 -5.63 12.61
C GLY A 362 -5.94 -5.81 12.59
N LEU A 363 -6.48 -6.47 11.59
CA LEU A 363 -7.88 -6.82 11.50
C LEU A 363 -8.02 -8.33 11.36
N SER A 364 -8.95 -8.93 12.09
CA SER A 364 -9.25 -10.36 11.93
C SER A 364 -9.74 -10.66 10.51
N PRO A 365 -9.30 -11.75 9.86
CA PRO A 365 -9.80 -12.15 8.55
C PRO A 365 -11.32 -12.23 8.45
N ALA A 366 -11.97 -12.68 9.52
CA ALA A 366 -13.43 -12.73 9.63
C ALA A 366 -14.09 -11.35 9.51
N LEU A 367 -13.45 -10.29 10.03
CA LEU A 367 -13.93 -8.91 9.93
C LEU A 367 -13.50 -8.25 8.61
N ALA A 368 -12.38 -8.67 8.05
CA ALA A 368 -11.89 -8.20 6.76
C ALA A 368 -12.69 -8.75 5.57
N ASN A 369 -13.58 -9.73 5.81
CA ASN A 369 -14.34 -10.46 4.78
C ASN A 369 -13.45 -11.16 3.75
N ILE A 370 -12.32 -11.73 4.21
CA ILE A 370 -11.38 -12.47 3.39
C ILE A 370 -11.63 -13.96 3.60
N ILE A 371 -11.74 -14.67 2.48
CA ILE A 371 -11.89 -16.11 2.48
C ILE A 371 -10.50 -16.75 2.47
N ILE A 372 -10.10 -17.38 3.58
CA ILE A 372 -8.86 -18.14 3.66
C ILE A 372 -9.20 -19.61 3.39
N ASP A 373 -8.46 -20.22 2.47
CA ASP A 373 -8.60 -21.65 2.07
C ASP A 373 -10.01 -22.07 1.62
N GLY A 374 -10.78 -21.13 1.02
CA GLY A 374 -12.10 -21.44 0.47
C GLY A 374 -13.18 -21.70 1.51
N LYS A 375 -12.91 -21.49 2.80
CA LYS A 375 -13.89 -21.60 3.89
C LYS A 375 -14.38 -20.20 4.27
N SER A 376 -15.67 -20.00 4.18
CA SER A 376 -16.32 -18.80 4.74
C SER A 376 -16.40 -18.95 6.26
N ASP A 377 -16.05 -17.86 6.96
CA ASP A 377 -16.19 -17.81 8.41
C ASP A 377 -17.66 -17.94 8.82
N SER A 378 -17.90 -18.65 9.92
CA SER A 378 -19.26 -18.76 10.47
C SER A 378 -19.72 -17.42 11.05
N GLY A 379 -21.04 -17.14 10.99
CA GLY A 379 -21.58 -15.94 11.60
C GLY A 379 -21.23 -15.76 13.09
N SER A 380 -21.03 -16.88 13.80
CA SER A 380 -20.56 -16.87 15.19
C SER A 380 -19.12 -16.37 15.32
N GLN A 381 -18.21 -16.79 14.42
CA GLN A 381 -16.81 -16.32 14.42
C GLN A 381 -16.74 -14.82 14.13
N MET A 382 -17.51 -14.32 13.15
CA MET A 382 -17.60 -12.90 12.85
C MET A 382 -18.12 -12.10 14.04
N LEU A 383 -19.14 -12.60 14.75
CA LEU A 383 -19.69 -11.95 15.94
C LEU A 383 -18.68 -11.87 17.09
N TYR A 384 -17.94 -12.95 17.36
CA TYR A 384 -16.91 -12.95 18.39
C TYR A 384 -15.73 -12.05 18.01
N ALA A 385 -15.27 -12.08 16.76
CA ALA A 385 -14.23 -11.19 16.27
C ALA A 385 -14.63 -9.71 16.43
N LEU A 386 -15.91 -9.36 16.11
CA LEU A 386 -16.43 -8.02 16.29
C LEU A 386 -16.47 -7.61 17.78
N LYS A 387 -16.85 -8.50 18.67
CA LYS A 387 -16.87 -8.23 20.12
C LYS A 387 -15.48 -7.98 20.67
N ILE A 388 -14.49 -8.77 20.23
CA ILE A 388 -13.08 -8.59 20.62
C ILE A 388 -12.59 -7.24 20.10
N PHE A 389 -12.82 -6.94 18.82
CA PHE A 389 -12.42 -5.69 18.21
C PHE A 389 -13.02 -4.48 18.95
N TYR A 390 -14.31 -4.49 19.23
CA TYR A 390 -14.97 -3.39 19.97
C TYR A 390 -14.49 -3.29 21.43
N GLY A 391 -14.13 -4.39 22.05
CA GLY A 391 -13.71 -4.41 23.46
C GLY A 391 -12.25 -4.05 23.69
N ALA A 392 -11.37 -4.31 22.72
CA ALA A 392 -9.92 -4.17 22.90
C ALA A 392 -9.26 -3.18 21.92
N ASP A 393 -9.69 -3.15 20.65
CA ASP A 393 -8.91 -2.52 19.59
C ASP A 393 -9.38 -1.10 19.23
N THR A 394 -10.49 -0.63 19.81
CA THR A 394 -11.08 0.64 19.42
C THR A 394 -10.76 1.81 20.34
N GLN A 395 -10.40 1.57 21.61
CA GLN A 395 -10.25 2.62 22.61
C GLN A 395 -9.08 3.57 22.30
N ILE A 396 -7.90 3.02 22.00
CA ILE A 396 -6.70 3.83 21.71
C ILE A 396 -6.89 4.67 20.44
N PRO A 397 -7.33 4.09 19.30
CA PRO A 397 -7.66 4.89 18.11
C PRO A 397 -8.65 6.01 18.36
N GLU A 398 -9.72 5.73 19.13
CA GLU A 398 -10.74 6.71 19.48
C GLU A 398 -10.17 7.87 20.32
N ASP A 399 -9.39 7.54 21.35
CA ASP A 399 -8.77 8.54 22.22
C ASP A 399 -7.84 9.47 21.43
N ILE A 400 -7.07 8.93 20.45
CA ILE A 400 -6.15 9.72 19.63
C ILE A 400 -6.90 10.58 18.60
N VAL A 401 -7.86 10.00 17.88
CA VAL A 401 -8.60 10.69 16.81
C VAL A 401 -9.50 11.80 17.38
N LEU A 402 -10.09 11.58 18.54
CA LEU A 402 -10.98 12.55 19.19
C LEU A 402 -10.27 13.49 20.17
N GLU A 403 -8.94 13.34 20.39
CA GLU A 403 -8.19 14.18 21.33
C GLU A 403 -8.40 15.68 21.06
N ALA A 404 -8.28 16.10 19.78
CA ALA A 404 -8.41 17.50 19.41
C ALA A 404 -9.82 18.06 19.66
N ILE A 405 -10.87 17.30 19.34
CA ILE A 405 -12.24 17.72 19.60
C ILE A 405 -12.49 17.81 21.11
N ASN A 406 -12.03 16.83 21.87
CA ASN A 406 -12.18 16.81 23.32
C ASN A 406 -11.39 17.93 24.00
N ASP A 407 -10.19 18.28 23.49
CA ASP A 407 -9.46 19.47 23.92
C ASP A 407 -10.24 20.75 23.61
N ALA A 408 -10.84 20.86 22.42
CA ALA A 408 -11.66 22.00 22.02
C ALA A 408 -12.95 22.13 22.88
N ILE A 409 -13.60 21.02 23.19
CA ILE A 409 -14.77 21.01 24.10
C ILE A 409 -14.37 21.56 25.48
N ARG A 410 -13.25 21.12 26.02
CA ARG A 410 -12.73 21.61 27.32
C ARG A 410 -12.41 23.10 27.31
N ILE A 411 -11.84 23.60 26.21
CA ILE A 411 -11.51 25.02 26.04
C ILE A 411 -12.76 25.86 25.90
N ASN A 412 -13.68 25.44 25.04
CA ASN A 412 -14.90 26.20 24.73
C ASN A 412 -15.91 26.20 25.87
N PHE A 413 -16.03 25.06 26.59
CA PHE A 413 -17.04 24.82 27.61
C PHE A 413 -16.44 24.44 28.98
N PRO A 414 -15.62 25.29 29.60
CA PRO A 414 -14.92 24.94 30.85
C PRO A 414 -15.88 24.70 32.02
N HIS A 415 -17.12 25.14 31.92
CA HIS A 415 -18.18 24.90 32.93
C HIS A 415 -18.84 23.51 32.79
N LYS A 416 -18.68 22.82 31.64
CA LYS A 416 -19.25 21.50 31.36
C LYS A 416 -18.21 20.39 31.53
N LYS A 417 -17.68 20.28 32.75
CA LYS A 417 -16.65 19.29 33.06
C LYS A 417 -17.16 17.86 32.93
N GLY A 418 -16.32 16.97 32.37
CA GLY A 418 -16.60 15.53 32.31
C GLY A 418 -17.51 15.10 31.15
N ILE A 419 -17.80 15.99 30.19
CA ILE A 419 -18.45 15.64 28.94
C ILE A 419 -17.38 15.46 27.86
N PHE A 420 -17.45 14.36 27.16
CA PHE A 420 -16.55 13.98 26.08
C PHE A 420 -17.33 13.56 24.84
N LEU A 421 -16.73 13.74 23.67
CA LEU A 421 -17.19 13.12 22.44
C LEU A 421 -16.54 11.74 22.34
N GLY A 422 -17.34 10.72 22.09
CA GLY A 422 -16.91 9.35 21.85
C GLY A 422 -17.59 8.79 20.61
N ILE A 423 -17.28 7.57 20.23
CA ILE A 423 -17.90 6.89 19.10
C ILE A 423 -18.87 5.83 19.64
N TYR A 424 -20.14 5.99 19.28
CA TYR A 424 -21.19 5.05 19.69
C TYR A 424 -21.10 3.76 18.89
N ARG A 425 -21.11 2.62 19.61
CA ARG A 425 -21.09 1.27 19.02
C ARG A 425 -22.20 0.44 19.63
N LYS A 426 -23.11 -0.02 18.78
CA LYS A 426 -24.22 -0.87 19.22
C LYS A 426 -23.68 -2.26 19.58
N VAL A 427 -23.99 -2.73 20.78
CA VAL A 427 -23.70 -4.10 21.18
C VAL A 427 -24.64 -5.03 20.44
N ILE A 428 -24.07 -5.95 19.66
CA ILE A 428 -24.84 -6.98 18.95
C ILE A 428 -24.97 -8.18 19.89
N ASN A 429 -26.20 -8.47 20.31
CA ASN A 429 -26.52 -9.65 21.10
C ASN A 429 -26.73 -10.86 20.19
N LYS A 430 -26.39 -12.07 20.68
CA LYS A 430 -26.71 -13.31 19.95
C LYS A 430 -28.24 -13.46 19.84
N GLU A 431 -28.71 -13.86 18.66
CA GLU A 431 -30.12 -14.18 18.41
C GLU A 431 -30.65 -15.33 19.28
N GLU A 432 -29.79 -16.20 19.77
CA GLU A 432 -30.13 -17.34 20.65
C GLU A 432 -30.82 -16.93 21.96
N ASN A 433 -30.63 -15.69 22.39
CA ASN A 433 -31.26 -15.16 23.60
C ASN A 433 -32.62 -14.45 23.33
N VAL A 434 -33.10 -14.47 22.10
CA VAL A 434 -34.35 -13.85 21.70
C VAL A 434 -35.34 -14.96 21.35
N SER A 435 -36.51 -14.97 22.01
CA SER A 435 -37.55 -15.95 21.73
C SER A 435 -38.03 -15.84 20.26
N THR A 436 -38.44 -16.96 19.66
CA THR A 436 -38.90 -16.99 18.26
C THR A 436 -39.96 -15.94 17.89
N PRO A 437 -40.96 -15.64 18.77
CA PRO A 437 -41.90 -14.55 18.53
C PRO A 437 -41.27 -13.16 18.49
N ASP A 438 -40.24 -12.91 19.31
CA ASP A 438 -39.57 -11.60 19.39
C ASP A 438 -38.60 -11.34 18.24
N ARG A 439 -38.19 -12.39 17.52
CA ARG A 439 -37.37 -12.27 16.29
C ARG A 439 -38.17 -11.65 15.16
N ALA A 440 -39.43 -12.02 15.02
CA ALA A 440 -40.34 -11.49 13.99
C ALA A 440 -40.79 -10.04 14.27
N ALA A 441 -40.92 -9.65 15.55
CA ALA A 441 -41.38 -8.33 15.95
C ALA A 441 -40.31 -7.21 15.82
N LYS A 442 -39.02 -7.55 15.69
CA LYS A 442 -37.88 -6.61 15.54
C LYS A 442 -37.46 -6.38 14.10
N GLN A 443 -38.12 -6.96 13.12
CA GLN A 443 -37.88 -6.75 11.69
C GLN A 443 -38.81 -5.74 11.02
N VAL A 444 -39.60 -5.00 11.78
CA VAL A 444 -40.47 -3.93 11.29
C VAL A 444 -39.98 -2.56 11.74
#